data_3443841d8decc97b71b2563fb7ec21d5
#
_entry.id   3443841d8decc97b71b2563fb7ec21d5
#
_cell.length_a   1.000
_cell.length_b   1.000
_cell.length_c   1.000
_cell.angle_alpha   90.00
_cell.angle_beta   90.00
_cell.angle_gamma   90.00
#
_symmetry.space_group_name_H-M   'P 1'
#
loop_
_entity.id
_entity.type
_entity.pdbx_description
1 polymer ?
#
loop_
_entity_poly.entity_id
_entity_poly.type
_entity_poly.pdbx_seq_one_letter_code
_entity_poly.pdbx_strand_id
1 'polypeptide(L)'
;MHNLISNKFLLYLILIFPLALITGPFLPDLILSIASIFFLFKLYINKNLNFLNNDFLKIFAVFYIFIVFRSLASEEILFSLKNSFFYFRFVLFSYLIKYLILNEKYFLKYFIFVFFGVLLIISIDAIVEYSLGSHWLFDKNSFPEFNNGYRISGLFDEEYIMGGFVLAFMGVVLFH
;
A
#
# COMPACT_ATOMS: atom_id res chain seq x y z
N MET A 1 -22.69 23.42 -0.37
CA MET A 1 -21.83 22.47 -1.11
C MET A 1 -20.60 22.05 -0.31
N HIS A 2 -20.69 21.95 1.02
CA HIS A 2 -19.50 21.91 1.88
C HIS A 2 -18.96 20.52 2.23
N ASN A 3 -19.50 19.41 1.71
CA ASN A 3 -19.07 18.06 2.11
C ASN A 3 -19.13 17.04 0.95
N LEU A 4 -18.70 17.42 -0.26
CA LEU A 4 -18.68 16.47 -1.39
C LEU A 4 -17.71 15.29 -1.18
N ILE A 5 -16.67 15.46 -0.34
CA ILE A 5 -15.77 14.38 0.03
C ILE A 5 -15.70 14.31 1.55
N SER A 6 -16.52 13.44 2.12
CA SER A 6 -16.52 13.16 3.55
C SER A 6 -15.15 12.57 3.98
N ASN A 7 -14.61 12.99 5.13
CA ASN A 7 -13.48 12.33 5.78
C ASN A 7 -13.74 10.82 5.92
N LYS A 8 -14.99 10.46 6.19
CA LYS A 8 -15.39 9.05 6.33
C LYS A 8 -15.12 8.22 5.08
N PHE A 9 -15.35 8.78 3.88
CA PHE A 9 -15.05 8.07 2.63
C PHE A 9 -13.56 7.77 2.51
N LEU A 10 -12.71 8.77 2.68
CA LEU A 10 -11.26 8.59 2.65
C LEU A 10 -10.79 7.64 3.76
N LEU A 11 -11.37 7.73 4.94
CA LEU A 11 -11.06 6.85 6.06
C LEU A 11 -11.37 5.38 5.71
N TYR A 12 -12.56 5.07 5.20
CA TYR A 12 -12.91 3.70 4.81
C TYR A 12 -12.04 3.18 3.69
N LEU A 13 -11.73 4.02 2.70
CA LEU A 13 -10.86 3.64 1.59
C LEU A 13 -9.46 3.22 2.10
N ILE A 14 -8.90 3.96 3.06
CA ILE A 14 -7.60 3.64 3.66
C ILE A 14 -7.68 2.43 4.59
N LEU A 15 -8.79 2.22 5.30
CA LEU A 15 -8.96 1.03 6.14
C LEU A 15 -9.07 -0.26 5.34
N ILE A 16 -9.56 -0.21 4.10
CA ILE A 16 -9.62 -1.37 3.20
C ILE A 16 -8.24 -1.65 2.58
N PHE A 17 -7.35 -0.67 2.52
CA PHE A 17 -6.04 -0.79 1.86
C PHE A 17 -5.20 -1.99 2.33
N PRO A 18 -5.07 -2.32 3.65
CA PRO A 18 -4.32 -3.49 4.09
C PRO A 18 -4.89 -4.81 3.56
N LEU A 19 -6.22 -4.92 3.46
CA LEU A 19 -6.88 -6.09 2.88
C LEU A 19 -6.61 -6.20 1.37
N ALA A 20 -6.62 -5.07 0.67
CA ALA A 20 -6.32 -5.04 -0.76
C ALA A 20 -4.90 -5.51 -1.08
N LEU A 21 -3.94 -5.30 -0.18
CA LEU A 21 -2.55 -5.74 -0.38
C LEU A 21 -2.40 -7.26 -0.54
N ILE A 22 -3.36 -8.06 -0.05
CA ILE A 22 -3.34 -9.52 -0.18
C ILE A 22 -3.82 -9.96 -1.57
N THR A 23 -4.63 -9.15 -2.25
CA THR A 23 -5.28 -9.53 -3.52
C THR A 23 -4.41 -9.32 -4.77
N GLY A 24 -3.14 -8.99 -4.58
CA GLY A 24 -2.22 -8.67 -5.68
C GLY A 24 -2.08 -7.17 -5.93
N PRO A 25 -1.27 -6.77 -6.94
CA PRO A 25 -0.85 -5.36 -7.09
C PRO A 25 -1.95 -4.41 -7.60
N PHE A 26 -2.97 -4.92 -8.28
CA PHE A 26 -3.97 -4.07 -8.95
C PHE A 26 -4.85 -3.28 -7.98
N LEU A 27 -5.46 -3.96 -6.99
CA LEU A 27 -6.38 -3.30 -6.06
C LEU A 27 -5.71 -2.26 -5.15
N PRO A 28 -4.53 -2.52 -4.55
CA PRO A 28 -3.81 -1.50 -3.79
C PRO A 28 -3.47 -0.27 -4.63
N ASP A 29 -3.04 -0.48 -5.88
CA ASP A 29 -2.65 0.58 -6.79
C ASP A 29 -3.85 1.47 -7.16
N LEU A 30 -5.01 0.85 -7.38
CA LEU A 30 -6.27 1.53 -7.65
C LEU A 30 -6.73 2.35 -6.45
N ILE A 31 -6.72 1.75 -5.24
CA ILE A 31 -7.09 2.46 -4.00
C ILE A 31 -6.16 3.65 -3.76
N LEU A 32 -4.85 3.44 -3.88
CA LEU A 32 -3.85 4.49 -3.72
C LEU A 32 -4.08 5.65 -4.69
N SER A 33 -4.36 5.36 -5.95
CA SER A 33 -4.61 6.36 -6.98
C SER A 33 -5.90 7.15 -6.71
N ILE A 34 -6.99 6.44 -6.44
CA ILE A 34 -8.28 7.06 -6.11
C ILE A 34 -8.15 7.93 -4.86
N ALA A 35 -7.56 7.40 -3.77
CA ALA A 35 -7.40 8.12 -2.52
C ALA A 35 -6.57 9.40 -2.70
N SER A 36 -5.48 9.33 -3.46
CA SER A 36 -4.62 10.48 -3.75
C SER A 36 -5.35 11.58 -4.51
N ILE A 37 -6.12 11.21 -5.55
CA ILE A 37 -6.89 12.16 -6.35
C ILE A 37 -7.97 12.84 -5.49
N PHE A 38 -8.75 12.06 -4.76
CA PHE A 38 -9.79 12.60 -3.89
C PHE A 38 -9.22 13.49 -2.77
N PHE A 39 -8.06 13.14 -2.25
CA PHE A 39 -7.37 13.97 -1.24
C PHE A 39 -6.92 15.31 -1.82
N LEU A 40 -6.30 15.32 -3.00
CA LEU A 40 -5.94 16.57 -3.68
C LEU A 40 -7.17 17.46 -3.93
N PHE A 41 -8.24 16.85 -4.45
CA PHE A 41 -9.47 17.58 -4.72
C PHE A 41 -10.05 18.20 -3.44
N LYS A 42 -9.99 17.46 -2.33
CA LYS A 42 -10.40 17.95 -1.02
C LYS A 42 -9.55 19.13 -0.54
N LEU A 43 -8.22 19.05 -0.65
CA LEU A 43 -7.32 20.15 -0.29
C LEU A 43 -7.57 21.39 -1.15
N TYR A 44 -7.83 21.19 -2.44
CA TYR A 44 -8.15 22.26 -3.37
C TYR A 44 -9.44 23.00 -3.00
N ILE A 45 -10.54 22.27 -2.77
CA ILE A 45 -11.83 22.85 -2.36
C ILE A 45 -11.72 23.60 -1.03
N ASN A 46 -11.02 23.04 -0.06
CA ASN A 46 -10.86 23.62 1.26
C ASN A 46 -9.79 24.74 1.30
N LYS A 47 -9.18 25.06 0.16
CA LYS A 47 -8.08 26.06 0.04
C LYS A 47 -6.94 25.80 1.03
N ASN A 48 -6.70 24.54 1.40
CA ASN A 48 -5.71 24.13 2.37
C ASN A 48 -4.47 23.48 1.73
N LEU A 49 -4.03 23.99 0.58
CA LEU A 49 -2.83 23.50 -0.11
C LEU A 49 -1.54 23.75 0.69
N ASN A 50 -1.56 24.70 1.63
CA ASN A 50 -0.45 24.93 2.54
C ASN A 50 -0.11 23.71 3.42
N PHE A 51 -1.04 22.77 3.59
CA PHE A 51 -0.78 21.49 4.27
C PHE A 51 0.33 20.68 3.60
N LEU A 52 0.48 20.81 2.29
CA LEU A 52 1.53 20.15 1.50
C LEU A 52 2.88 20.90 1.57
N ASN A 53 2.88 22.18 1.93
CA ASN A 53 4.09 23.01 1.91
C ASN A 53 4.97 22.75 3.15
N ASN A 54 5.84 21.75 3.06
CA ASN A 54 6.83 21.44 4.08
C ASN A 54 8.14 20.96 3.44
N ASP A 55 9.20 20.84 4.26
CA ASP A 55 10.52 20.46 3.77
C ASP A 55 10.56 19.04 3.17
N PHE A 56 9.71 18.14 3.66
CA PHE A 56 9.57 16.81 3.09
C PHE A 56 9.14 16.85 1.62
N LEU A 57 8.15 17.70 1.27
CA LEU A 57 7.72 17.84 -0.12
C LEU A 57 8.82 18.44 -1.00
N LYS A 58 9.60 19.38 -0.47
CA LYS A 58 10.73 19.97 -1.22
C LYS A 58 11.79 18.92 -1.56
N ILE A 59 12.18 18.10 -0.55
CA ILE A 59 13.13 17.00 -0.74
C ILE A 59 12.57 15.99 -1.76
N PHE A 60 11.30 15.62 -1.61
CA PHE A 60 10.65 14.73 -2.56
C PHE A 60 10.61 15.32 -3.97
N ALA A 61 10.33 16.61 -4.13
CA ALA A 61 10.29 17.27 -5.44
C ALA A 61 11.63 17.16 -6.16
N VAL A 62 12.74 17.37 -5.45
CA VAL A 62 14.09 17.19 -6.01
C VAL A 62 14.32 15.75 -6.45
N PHE A 63 13.96 14.79 -5.60
CA PHE A 63 14.05 13.36 -5.93
C PHE A 63 13.16 12.98 -7.12
N TYR A 64 11.94 13.50 -7.17
CA TYR A 64 11.00 13.26 -8.26
C TYR A 64 11.51 13.79 -9.60
N ILE A 65 12.04 15.00 -9.61
CA ILE A 65 12.69 15.60 -10.79
C ILE A 65 13.84 14.69 -11.25
N PHE A 66 14.69 14.23 -10.34
CA PHE A 66 15.79 13.32 -10.65
C PHE A 66 15.30 12.01 -11.29
N ILE A 67 14.25 11.38 -10.76
CA ILE A 67 13.67 10.14 -11.33
C ILE A 67 13.15 10.39 -12.74
N VAL A 68 12.43 11.49 -12.97
CA VAL A 68 11.90 11.84 -14.29
C VAL A 68 13.04 12.08 -15.30
N PHE A 69 14.08 12.81 -14.91
CA PHE A 69 15.26 12.99 -15.77
C PHE A 69 15.98 11.67 -16.08
N ARG A 70 16.12 10.82 -15.08
CA ARG A 70 16.74 9.49 -15.28
C ARG A 70 15.91 8.61 -16.22
N SER A 71 14.59 8.73 -16.20
CA SER A 71 13.70 8.00 -17.11
C SER A 71 13.86 8.42 -18.57
N LEU A 72 14.22 9.67 -18.84
CA LEU A 72 14.52 10.16 -20.20
C LEU A 72 15.80 9.53 -20.78
N ALA A 73 16.70 9.05 -19.92
CA ALA A 73 17.95 8.41 -20.31
C ALA A 73 17.86 6.87 -20.35
N SER A 74 16.65 6.28 -20.22
CA SER A 74 16.46 4.83 -20.27
C SER A 74 16.29 4.33 -21.72
N GLU A 75 16.59 3.07 -21.97
CA GLU A 75 16.38 2.42 -23.28
C GLU A 75 14.90 2.42 -23.68
N GLU A 76 13.99 2.23 -22.72
CA GLU A 76 12.53 2.27 -22.93
C GLU A 76 11.93 3.53 -22.29
N ILE A 77 12.11 4.67 -22.95
CA ILE A 77 11.73 6.00 -22.44
C ILE A 77 10.26 6.07 -22.05
N LEU A 78 9.34 5.62 -22.92
CA LEU A 78 7.90 5.73 -22.68
C LEU A 78 7.44 4.90 -21.47
N PHE A 79 7.96 3.68 -21.33
CA PHE A 79 7.64 2.82 -20.22
C PHE A 79 8.19 3.38 -18.89
N SER A 80 9.44 3.82 -18.89
CA SER A 80 10.10 4.42 -17.74
C SER A 80 9.43 5.73 -17.31
N LEU A 81 9.09 6.60 -18.25
CA LEU A 81 8.36 7.84 -17.97
C LEU A 81 6.99 7.61 -17.38
N LYS A 82 6.23 6.65 -17.93
CA LYS A 82 4.92 6.29 -17.38
C LYS A 82 5.01 5.91 -15.91
N ASN A 83 5.95 5.04 -15.56
CA ASN A 83 6.15 4.60 -14.18
C ASN A 83 6.61 5.73 -13.26
N SER A 84 7.58 6.53 -13.73
CA SER A 84 8.12 7.66 -12.96
C SER A 84 7.10 8.76 -12.75
N PHE A 85 6.28 9.06 -13.78
CA PHE A 85 5.28 10.12 -13.70
C PHE A 85 4.23 9.84 -12.64
N PHE A 86 3.79 8.59 -12.48
CA PHE A 86 2.80 8.23 -11.48
C PHE A 86 3.37 8.09 -10.06
N TYR A 87 4.68 8.24 -9.86
CA TYR A 87 5.30 8.05 -8.54
C TYR A 87 4.84 9.08 -7.50
N PHE A 88 4.40 10.27 -7.91
CA PHE A 88 3.91 11.33 -7.01
C PHE A 88 2.71 10.90 -6.15
N ARG A 89 1.91 9.91 -6.60
CA ARG A 89 0.74 9.41 -5.87
C ARG A 89 1.11 8.79 -4.52
N PHE A 90 2.30 8.18 -4.38
CA PHE A 90 2.76 7.61 -3.12
C PHE A 90 2.97 8.69 -2.05
N VAL A 91 3.47 9.85 -2.46
CA VAL A 91 3.66 10.97 -1.54
C VAL A 91 2.33 11.57 -1.14
N LEU A 92 1.41 11.73 -2.08
CA LEU A 92 0.06 12.21 -1.77
C LEU A 92 -0.67 11.26 -0.81
N PHE A 93 -0.50 9.96 -1.00
CA PHE A 93 -1.04 8.95 -0.10
C PHE A 93 -0.44 9.06 1.32
N SER A 94 0.87 9.28 1.45
CA SER A 94 1.52 9.54 2.74
C SER A 94 0.96 10.78 3.42
N TYR A 95 0.73 11.86 2.67
CA TYR A 95 0.08 13.07 3.19
C TYR A 95 -1.38 12.83 3.59
N LEU A 96 -2.11 12.00 2.86
CA LEU A 96 -3.47 11.60 3.23
C LEU A 96 -3.49 10.86 4.55
N ILE A 97 -2.57 9.90 4.77
CA ILE A 97 -2.45 9.19 6.05
C ILE A 97 -2.15 10.18 7.18
N LYS A 98 -1.18 11.07 6.98
CA LYS A 98 -0.88 12.14 7.95
C LYS A 98 -2.11 13.00 8.24
N TYR A 99 -2.85 13.39 7.21
CA TYR A 99 -4.08 14.17 7.35
C TYR A 99 -5.13 13.43 8.20
N LEU A 100 -5.33 12.15 7.96
CA LEU A 100 -6.28 11.33 8.72
C LEU A 100 -5.85 11.14 10.17
N ILE A 101 -4.56 10.93 10.44
CA ILE A 101 -4.02 10.85 11.81
C ILE A 101 -4.31 12.12 12.59
N LEU A 102 -4.16 13.30 11.97
CA LEU A 102 -4.36 14.58 12.63
C LEU A 102 -5.83 14.95 12.82
N ASN A 103 -6.72 14.52 11.94
CA ASN A 103 -8.13 14.96 11.94
C ASN A 103 -9.11 13.91 12.46
N GLU A 104 -8.73 12.63 12.51
CA GLU A 104 -9.61 11.53 12.91
C GLU A 104 -9.04 10.80 14.13
N LYS A 105 -9.57 11.13 15.30
CA LYS A 105 -9.05 10.67 16.61
C LYS A 105 -8.82 9.15 16.73
N TYR A 106 -9.65 8.35 16.09
CA TYR A 106 -9.60 6.88 16.21
C TYR A 106 -9.02 6.21 14.97
N PHE A 107 -8.60 6.97 13.97
CA PHE A 107 -8.09 6.41 12.70
C PHE A 107 -6.95 5.42 12.94
N LEU A 108 -5.93 5.84 13.67
CA LEU A 108 -4.73 5.03 13.90
C LEU A 108 -5.07 3.71 14.61
N LYS A 109 -5.96 3.75 15.60
CA LYS A 109 -6.43 2.54 16.31
C LYS A 109 -7.10 1.55 15.36
N TYR A 110 -8.04 2.03 14.51
CA TYR A 110 -8.73 1.15 13.56
C TYR A 110 -7.78 0.64 12.48
N PHE A 111 -6.88 1.47 12.00
CA PHE A 111 -5.90 1.12 10.98
C PHE A 111 -4.99 -0.02 11.47
N ILE A 112 -4.42 0.09 12.66
CA ILE A 112 -3.59 -0.95 13.29
C ILE A 112 -4.40 -2.22 13.55
N PHE A 113 -5.64 -2.08 14.00
CA PHE A 113 -6.51 -3.25 14.22
C PHE A 113 -6.76 -4.02 12.91
N VAL A 114 -7.02 -3.33 11.81
CA VAL A 114 -7.19 -3.96 10.49
C VAL A 114 -5.88 -4.61 10.03
N PHE A 115 -4.74 -3.94 10.17
CA PHE A 115 -3.44 -4.51 9.87
C PHE A 115 -3.15 -5.78 10.66
N PHE A 116 -3.41 -5.74 11.95
CA PHE A 116 -3.25 -6.92 12.81
C PHE A 116 -4.15 -8.08 12.36
N GLY A 117 -5.40 -7.78 12.01
CA GLY A 117 -6.33 -8.78 11.46
C GLY A 117 -5.81 -9.40 10.17
N VAL A 118 -5.27 -8.59 9.26
CA VAL A 118 -4.64 -9.05 8.02
C VAL A 118 -3.44 -9.96 8.29
N LEU A 119 -2.56 -9.57 9.21
CA LEU A 119 -1.41 -10.39 9.60
C LEU A 119 -1.83 -11.73 10.21
N LEU A 120 -2.88 -11.74 11.03
CA LEU A 120 -3.42 -12.98 11.58
C LEU A 120 -3.96 -13.91 10.49
N ILE A 121 -4.72 -13.37 9.53
CA ILE A 121 -5.26 -14.15 8.41
C ILE A 121 -4.12 -14.81 7.62
N ILE A 122 -3.11 -14.03 7.23
CA ILE A 122 -1.95 -14.51 6.47
C ILE A 122 -1.18 -15.56 7.29
N SER A 123 -1.01 -15.35 8.59
CA SER A 123 -0.28 -16.30 9.46
C SER A 123 -1.03 -17.62 9.63
N ILE A 124 -2.35 -17.58 9.78
CA ILE A 124 -3.19 -18.77 9.85
C ILE A 124 -3.14 -19.54 8.53
N ASP A 125 -3.28 -18.84 7.42
CA ASP A 125 -3.21 -19.43 6.09
C ASP A 125 -1.86 -20.14 5.85
N ALA A 126 -0.75 -19.53 6.23
CA ALA A 126 0.56 -20.14 6.15
C ALA A 126 0.71 -21.41 7.00
N ILE A 127 0.14 -21.42 8.21
CA ILE A 127 0.15 -22.60 9.08
C ILE A 127 -0.67 -23.72 8.45
N VAL A 128 -1.82 -23.41 7.86
CA VAL A 128 -2.68 -24.37 7.18
C VAL A 128 -1.96 -24.96 5.97
N GLU A 129 -1.38 -24.12 5.10
CA GLU A 129 -0.59 -24.55 3.94
C GLU A 129 0.55 -25.48 4.36
N TYR A 130 1.30 -25.08 5.40
CA TYR A 130 2.39 -25.90 5.93
C TYR A 130 1.92 -27.26 6.44
N SER A 131 0.75 -27.32 7.11
CA SER A 131 0.20 -28.53 7.69
C SER A 131 -0.38 -29.50 6.66
N LEU A 132 -0.99 -28.97 5.59
CA LEU A 132 -1.61 -29.76 4.52
C LEU A 132 -0.63 -30.18 3.44
N GLY A 133 0.50 -29.51 3.31
CA GLY A 133 1.45 -29.73 2.22
C GLY A 133 0.99 -29.18 0.86
N SER A 134 -0.17 -28.51 0.81
CA SER A 134 -0.74 -27.90 -0.39
C SER A 134 -1.59 -26.70 0.00
N HIS A 135 -1.73 -25.73 -0.92
CA HIS A 135 -2.59 -24.57 -0.67
C HIS A 135 -4.07 -24.97 -0.83
N TRP A 136 -4.90 -24.66 0.15
CA TRP A 136 -6.31 -25.09 0.21
C TRP A 136 -7.25 -24.35 -0.74
N LEU A 137 -6.87 -23.14 -1.19
CA LEU A 137 -7.64 -22.32 -2.15
C LEU A 137 -7.20 -22.53 -3.61
N PHE A 138 -5.91 -22.79 -3.82
CA PHE A 138 -5.34 -22.97 -5.15
C PHE A 138 -5.03 -24.46 -5.27
N ASP A 139 -5.71 -25.15 -6.17
CA ASP A 139 -5.54 -26.58 -6.44
C ASP A 139 -4.15 -26.86 -7.08
N LYS A 140 -3.11 -26.45 -6.38
CA LYS A 140 -1.72 -26.66 -6.77
C LYS A 140 -1.08 -27.63 -5.78
N ASN A 141 -0.80 -28.85 -6.25
CA ASN A 141 0.22 -29.74 -5.69
C ASN A 141 1.59 -29.07 -5.84
N SER A 142 1.77 -27.95 -5.22
CA SER A 142 2.89 -27.07 -5.49
C SER A 142 3.68 -26.75 -4.23
N PHE A 143 4.37 -27.78 -3.76
CA PHE A 143 5.72 -27.48 -3.33
C PHE A 143 6.61 -27.77 -4.53
N PRO A 144 7.12 -26.77 -5.28
CA PRO A 144 8.23 -27.04 -6.15
C PRO A 144 9.29 -27.66 -5.24
N GLU A 145 9.74 -28.87 -5.58
CA GLU A 145 10.89 -29.52 -4.93
C GLU A 145 12.11 -28.63 -5.15
N PHE A 146 12.21 -27.60 -4.34
CA PHE A 146 13.46 -26.88 -4.22
C PHE A 146 14.40 -27.74 -3.39
N ASN A 147 15.55 -28.04 -3.93
CA ASN A 147 16.62 -28.84 -3.30
C ASN A 147 17.05 -28.34 -1.89
N ASN A 148 16.46 -27.28 -1.34
CA ASN A 148 16.87 -26.67 -0.07
C ASN A 148 15.72 -26.16 0.83
N GLY A 149 14.51 -26.68 0.73
CA GLY A 149 13.44 -26.36 1.66
C GLY A 149 12.13 -25.86 1.02
N TYR A 150 11.05 -26.07 1.75
CA TYR A 150 9.71 -25.65 1.35
C TYR A 150 9.57 -24.13 1.50
N ARG A 151 9.03 -23.47 0.47
CA ARG A 151 8.63 -22.07 0.54
C ARG A 151 7.10 -21.99 0.59
N ILE A 152 6.59 -21.30 1.58
CA ILE A 152 5.16 -21.05 1.75
C ILE A 152 4.80 -19.80 0.96
N SER A 153 3.83 -19.89 0.08
CA SER A 153 3.32 -18.75 -0.70
C SER A 153 2.13 -18.07 -0.02
N GLY A 154 1.33 -18.82 0.72
CA GLY A 154 0.12 -18.32 1.35
C GLY A 154 -0.86 -17.76 0.31
N LEU A 155 -1.59 -16.75 0.68
CA LEU A 155 -2.54 -16.05 -0.18
C LEU A 155 -1.91 -15.29 -1.36
N PHE A 156 -0.58 -15.27 -1.48
CA PHE A 156 0.14 -14.59 -2.57
C PHE A 156 0.38 -15.45 -3.81
N ASP A 157 -0.20 -16.65 -3.86
CA ASP A 157 -0.15 -17.61 -4.97
C ASP A 157 1.30 -17.97 -5.38
N GLU A 158 1.73 -17.58 -6.58
CA GLU A 158 3.08 -17.89 -7.09
C GLU A 158 4.18 -16.97 -6.53
N GLU A 159 3.80 -15.89 -5.84
CA GLU A 159 4.75 -14.92 -5.31
C GLU A 159 5.19 -15.30 -3.88
N TYR A 160 6.44 -15.70 -3.72
CA TYR A 160 7.02 -16.04 -2.40
C TYR A 160 7.41 -14.78 -1.60
N ILE A 161 6.50 -13.80 -1.52
CA ILE A 161 6.73 -12.50 -0.85
C ILE A 161 6.19 -12.45 0.58
N MET A 162 5.47 -13.49 1.02
CA MET A 162 4.77 -13.52 2.30
C MET A 162 5.67 -13.17 3.49
N GLY A 163 6.87 -13.74 3.57
CA GLY A 163 7.80 -13.45 4.67
C GLY A 163 8.22 -11.98 4.72
N GLY A 164 8.52 -11.39 3.56
CA GLY A 164 8.84 -9.96 3.44
C GLY A 164 7.66 -9.06 3.81
N PHE A 165 6.45 -9.45 3.40
CA PHE A 165 5.21 -8.75 3.75
C PHE A 165 4.99 -8.75 5.27
N VAL A 166 5.01 -9.92 5.91
CA VAL A 166 4.84 -10.05 7.36
C VAL A 166 5.90 -9.24 8.11
N LEU A 167 7.17 -9.32 7.71
CA LEU A 167 8.25 -8.58 8.33
C LEU A 167 8.05 -7.06 8.23
N ALA A 168 7.69 -6.56 7.06
CA ALA A 168 7.46 -5.14 6.83
C ALA A 168 6.31 -4.59 7.69
N PHE A 169 5.23 -5.35 7.82
CA PHE A 169 4.05 -4.91 8.56
C PHE A 169 4.09 -5.19 10.06
N MET A 170 4.86 -6.19 10.51
CA MET A 170 5.12 -6.39 11.94
C MET A 170 5.71 -5.16 12.60
N GLY A 171 6.60 -4.45 11.89
CA GLY A 171 7.15 -3.18 12.38
C GLY A 171 6.07 -2.16 12.71
N VAL A 172 5.05 -2.02 11.88
CA VAL A 172 3.93 -1.06 12.11
C VAL A 172 3.13 -1.42 13.37
N VAL A 173 2.95 -2.71 13.64
CA VAL A 173 2.16 -3.20 14.78
C VAL A 173 2.95 -3.16 16.10
N LEU A 174 4.26 -3.44 16.06
CA LEU A 174 5.08 -3.54 17.27
C LEU A 174 5.55 -2.17 17.80
N PHE A 175 5.68 -1.16 16.94
CA PHE A 175 6.17 0.16 17.33
C PHE A 175 5.06 1.17 17.66
N HIS A 176 3.83 0.70 17.86
CA HIS A 176 2.70 1.49 18.30
C HIS A 176 2.26 1.06 19.69
#